data_889dd8c0f10f6cb52e8331fae8e52962
#
_entry.id   889dd8c0f10f6cb52e8331fae8e52962
#
_cell.length_a   1.000
_cell.length_b   1.000
_cell.length_c   1.000
_cell.angle_alpha   90.00
_cell.angle_beta   90.00
_cell.angle_gamma   90.00
#
_symmetry.space_group_name_H-M   'P 1'
#
loop_
_entity.id
_entity.type
_entity.pdbx_description
1 polymer ?
#
loop_
_entity_poly.entity_id
_entity_poly.type
_entity_poly.pdbx_seq_one_letter_code
_entity_poly.pdbx_strand_id
1 'polypeptide(L)'
;MRHITGLLASCALLLSACGGGGGSSPAPGATAVAGAPTPTPAPSPTCSLENRQAFARDVLNEWYLFPELLVTSANPASFTTVQGYIDALTATARAQGKDRFFTFVTSIAEENAFNTTGATAGIGIRLSIDTPGRRVLISESFEGAPGLTAGIDRGDEILAIGTASSNLRSVSDILAAEGSGGITTALGPSTAGTTRLLRVARGGVSREVSVTKADFDLPAVSSRYGARIIQDGGRQIGYLNLRTFISAADTPLRDAFRSFRAAGVTEFIVDFRYNGGGLISTAELLGDLLGGNRTTAELFSGVRFRASKSSRNENTFFNPRAESVSPVKIAFIGTSASASASELVINSLAPYYNRNLALIGSNTFGKPVGQIALDRSACDDRVRVVAFTSVNVRGAGDYFNGLASTLDVSCQAADDLTRPLGDPQEASIRGALDFLAGRSCTAIGQSSAAGGLTGQSQSGQITFERELLIPAAPTPAQREVPGLF
;
A
#
# COMPACT_ATOMS: atom_id res chain seq x y z
N MET A 1 16.77 34.29 -43.80
CA MET A 1 17.73 33.90 -44.84
C MET A 1 18.45 32.63 -44.38
N ARG A 2 18.32 31.64 -45.06
CA ARG A 2 18.89 30.43 -45.59
C ARG A 2 18.15 29.15 -45.13
N HIS A 3 17.43 28.65 -46.12
CA HIS A 3 16.97 27.28 -46.25
C HIS A 3 18.15 26.31 -46.45
N ILE A 4 18.07 25.07 -45.94
CA ILE A 4 18.60 23.91 -46.64
C ILE A 4 17.60 22.73 -46.37
N THR A 5 17.16 22.26 -47.51
CA THR A 5 16.26 21.12 -47.77
C THR A 5 17.03 19.81 -47.94
N GLY A 6 16.34 18.68 -47.69
CA GLY A 6 16.55 17.39 -48.38
C GLY A 6 17.27 16.34 -47.52
N LEU A 7 16.83 15.12 -47.36
CA LEU A 7 16.50 14.15 -48.41
C LEU A 7 15.79 12.93 -47.81
N LEU A 8 14.70 12.56 -48.43
CA LEU A 8 14.03 11.25 -48.26
C LEU A 8 14.85 10.15 -48.98
N ALA A 9 14.94 8.99 -48.38
CA ALA A 9 15.30 7.77 -49.12
C ALA A 9 14.37 6.63 -48.69
N SER A 10 13.41 6.39 -49.56
CA SER A 10 12.60 5.16 -49.63
C SER A 10 13.45 4.02 -50.15
N CYS A 11 13.29 2.81 -49.63
CA CYS A 11 13.68 1.58 -50.32
C CYS A 11 12.56 0.55 -50.17
N ALA A 12 12.03 0.20 -51.32
CA ALA A 12 10.91 -0.72 -51.50
C ALA A 12 11.39 -2.16 -51.76
N LEU A 13 10.60 -3.09 -51.28
CA LEU A 13 10.15 -4.40 -51.80
C LEU A 13 11.06 -5.21 -52.75
N LEU A 14 11.19 -6.49 -52.44
CA LEU A 14 11.10 -7.57 -53.41
C LEU A 14 10.41 -8.81 -52.83
N LEU A 15 9.23 -9.10 -53.35
CA LEU A 15 8.54 -10.39 -53.28
C LEU A 15 9.21 -11.36 -54.25
N SER A 16 9.30 -12.64 -53.87
CA SER A 16 9.37 -13.76 -54.84
C SER A 16 8.49 -14.90 -54.36
N ALA A 17 7.46 -15.15 -55.14
CA ALA A 17 6.62 -16.33 -55.09
C ALA A 17 7.09 -17.32 -56.16
N CYS A 18 7.06 -18.65 -55.81
CA CYS A 18 6.91 -19.80 -56.72
C CYS A 18 6.51 -20.96 -55.82
N GLY A 19 5.44 -21.65 -55.86
CA GLY A 19 4.67 -22.17 -57.00
C GLY A 19 5.02 -23.63 -57.23
N GLY A 20 4.16 -24.60 -56.77
CA GLY A 20 4.34 -26.00 -57.13
C GLY A 20 3.31 -26.88 -56.38
N GLY A 21 2.23 -27.25 -57.06
CA GLY A 21 1.18 -28.10 -56.56
C GLY A 21 1.49 -29.58 -56.57
N GLY A 22 0.77 -30.37 -55.82
CA GLY A 22 0.74 -31.83 -55.84
C GLY A 22 -0.29 -32.34 -54.85
N GLY A 23 -1.48 -32.71 -55.28
CA GLY A 23 -2.53 -33.29 -54.47
C GLY A 23 -2.23 -34.73 -54.09
N SER A 24 -2.70 -35.10 -52.87
CA SER A 24 -2.97 -36.51 -52.52
C SER A 24 -4.00 -36.54 -51.38
N SER A 25 -4.98 -37.41 -51.54
CA SER A 25 -6.16 -37.62 -50.72
C SER A 25 -5.88 -38.06 -49.27
N PRO A 26 -6.86 -37.99 -48.34
CA PRO A 26 -6.63 -38.15 -46.91
C PRO A 26 -6.60 -39.61 -46.49
N ALA A 27 -5.70 -39.97 -45.58
CA ALA A 27 -5.72 -41.18 -44.78
C ALA A 27 -6.35 -40.90 -43.40
N PRO A 28 -7.07 -41.88 -42.81
CA PRO A 28 -7.87 -41.65 -41.61
C PRO A 28 -7.05 -41.80 -40.32
N GLY A 29 -7.34 -40.93 -39.38
CA GLY A 29 -7.31 -41.22 -37.95
C GLY A 29 -5.94 -41.34 -37.30
N ALA A 30 -5.35 -40.19 -36.88
CA ALA A 30 -4.42 -40.17 -35.76
C ALA A 30 -5.08 -39.45 -34.60
N THR A 31 -5.47 -40.21 -33.57
CA THR A 31 -5.85 -39.70 -32.26
C THR A 31 -4.74 -38.80 -31.71
N ALA A 32 -5.06 -37.52 -31.49
CA ALA A 32 -4.17 -36.59 -30.82
C ALA A 32 -3.86 -37.12 -29.41
N VAL A 33 -2.64 -37.59 -29.21
CA VAL A 33 -2.10 -37.86 -27.88
C VAL A 33 -1.96 -36.48 -27.21
N ALA A 34 -2.69 -36.28 -26.09
CA ALA A 34 -2.55 -35.09 -25.27
C ALA A 34 -1.06 -34.90 -24.96
N GLY A 35 -0.53 -33.75 -25.37
CA GLY A 35 0.86 -33.42 -25.18
C GLY A 35 1.18 -33.47 -23.68
N ALA A 36 2.23 -34.20 -23.35
CA ALA A 36 2.80 -34.18 -22.01
C ALA A 36 3.10 -32.71 -21.61
N PRO A 37 2.88 -32.32 -20.33
CA PRO A 37 3.20 -30.96 -19.90
C PRO A 37 4.67 -30.67 -20.21
N THR A 38 4.91 -29.56 -20.86
CA THR A 38 6.28 -29.08 -21.15
C THR A 38 7.04 -29.00 -19.82
N PRO A 39 8.19 -29.66 -19.67
CA PRO A 39 8.94 -29.59 -18.41
C PRO A 39 9.29 -28.12 -18.13
N THR A 40 8.96 -27.65 -16.93
CA THR A 40 9.41 -26.34 -16.43
C THR A 40 10.94 -26.30 -16.56
N PRO A 41 11.53 -25.27 -17.20
CA PRO A 41 12.97 -25.16 -17.34
C PRO A 41 13.65 -25.29 -15.96
N ALA A 42 14.66 -26.14 -15.86
CA ALA A 42 15.47 -26.22 -14.65
C ALA A 42 16.07 -24.84 -14.36
N PRO A 43 16.04 -24.36 -13.10
CA PRO A 43 16.59 -23.05 -12.77
C PRO A 43 18.05 -22.97 -13.20
N SER A 44 18.43 -21.84 -13.82
CA SER A 44 19.82 -21.56 -14.15
C SER A 44 20.71 -21.80 -12.94
N PRO A 45 21.91 -22.39 -13.06
CA PRO A 45 22.84 -22.56 -11.95
C PRO A 45 23.10 -21.28 -11.16
N THR A 46 23.00 -20.12 -11.82
CA THR A 46 23.11 -18.79 -11.19
C THR A 46 21.93 -18.46 -10.29
N CYS A 47 20.76 -19.07 -10.46
CA CYS A 47 19.55 -18.84 -9.67
C CYS A 47 19.21 -20.00 -8.72
N SER A 48 20.21 -20.83 -8.36
CA SER A 48 20.04 -21.81 -7.28
C SER A 48 19.67 -21.10 -5.96
N LEU A 49 18.94 -21.80 -5.08
CA LEU A 49 18.55 -21.26 -3.78
C LEU A 49 19.77 -20.77 -3.00
N GLU A 50 20.84 -21.54 -2.98
CA GLU A 50 22.10 -21.19 -2.30
C GLU A 50 22.66 -19.84 -2.81
N ASN A 51 22.75 -19.68 -4.13
CA ASN A 51 23.27 -18.44 -4.73
C ASN A 51 22.37 -17.23 -4.48
N ARG A 52 21.04 -17.42 -4.43
CA ARG A 52 20.08 -16.36 -4.09
C ARG A 52 20.16 -15.99 -2.60
N GLN A 53 20.34 -16.97 -1.72
CA GLN A 53 20.56 -16.75 -0.28
C GLN A 53 21.90 -16.03 -0.03
N ALA A 54 22.98 -16.42 -0.74
CA ALA A 54 24.26 -15.74 -0.65
C ALA A 54 24.15 -14.26 -1.07
N PHE A 55 23.47 -13.97 -2.17
CA PHE A 55 23.20 -12.59 -2.60
C PHE A 55 22.45 -11.79 -1.51
N ALA A 56 21.36 -12.35 -0.95
CA ALA A 56 20.59 -11.68 0.10
C ALA A 56 21.46 -11.39 1.35
N ARG A 57 22.29 -12.36 1.79
CA ARG A 57 23.23 -12.17 2.91
C ARG A 57 24.23 -11.05 2.62
N ASP A 58 24.83 -11.03 1.43
CA ASP A 58 25.84 -10.05 1.06
C ASP A 58 25.21 -8.63 1.00
N VAL A 59 23.98 -8.50 0.49
CA VAL A 59 23.20 -7.26 0.53
C VAL A 59 22.97 -6.79 1.98
N LEU A 60 22.55 -7.69 2.88
CA LEU A 60 22.32 -7.33 4.28
C LEU A 60 23.62 -6.92 4.99
N ASN A 61 24.69 -7.66 4.80
CA ASN A 61 26.00 -7.34 5.39
C ASN A 61 26.48 -5.95 4.96
N GLU A 62 26.25 -5.58 3.71
CA GLU A 62 26.71 -4.30 3.18
C GLU A 62 25.80 -3.13 3.54
N TRP A 63 24.48 -3.31 3.51
CA TRP A 63 23.52 -2.19 3.53
C TRP A 63 22.60 -2.13 4.73
N TYR A 64 22.41 -3.22 5.48
CA TYR A 64 21.43 -3.25 6.57
C TYR A 64 21.70 -2.14 7.60
N LEU A 65 20.66 -1.40 7.96
CA LEU A 65 20.77 -0.25 8.87
C LEU A 65 21.25 -0.62 10.27
N PHE A 66 20.97 -1.84 10.73
CA PHE A 66 21.28 -2.36 12.06
C PHE A 66 22.26 -3.55 11.97
N PRO A 67 23.50 -3.36 11.48
CA PRO A 67 24.42 -4.47 11.23
C PRO A 67 24.75 -5.26 12.50
N GLU A 68 24.72 -4.63 13.67
CA GLU A 68 24.95 -5.25 14.97
C GLU A 68 23.82 -6.20 15.40
N LEU A 69 22.66 -6.12 14.76
CA LEU A 69 21.50 -6.96 15.03
C LEU A 69 21.33 -8.11 14.02
N LEU A 70 22.26 -8.26 13.06
CA LEU A 70 22.23 -9.39 12.13
C LEU A 70 22.64 -10.69 12.82
N VAL A 71 21.85 -11.76 12.59
CA VAL A 71 22.15 -13.12 13.08
C VAL A 71 23.11 -13.80 12.11
N THR A 72 24.40 -13.54 12.24
CA THR A 72 25.44 -14.04 11.31
C THR A 72 25.65 -15.56 11.38
N SER A 73 25.17 -16.24 12.43
CA SER A 73 25.27 -17.68 12.62
C SER A 73 24.17 -18.50 11.91
N ALA A 74 23.21 -17.85 11.25
CA ALA A 74 22.13 -18.55 10.53
C ALA A 74 22.70 -19.36 9.35
N ASN A 75 22.51 -20.69 9.39
CA ASN A 75 22.97 -21.57 8.31
C ASN A 75 21.97 -21.53 7.14
N PRO A 76 22.37 -21.06 5.94
CA PRO A 76 21.47 -20.96 4.79
C PRO A 76 20.84 -22.29 4.38
N ALA A 77 21.55 -23.42 4.54
CA ALA A 77 21.06 -24.75 4.20
C ALA A 77 19.83 -25.20 5.03
N SER A 78 19.54 -24.52 6.14
CA SER A 78 18.37 -24.82 6.99
C SER A 78 17.07 -24.18 6.45
N PHE A 79 17.13 -23.39 5.40
CA PHE A 79 15.98 -22.65 4.87
C PHE A 79 15.67 -23.04 3.42
N THR A 80 14.40 -23.28 3.13
CA THR A 80 13.92 -23.70 1.80
C THR A 80 13.56 -22.52 0.90
N THR A 81 13.61 -21.29 1.42
CA THR A 81 13.30 -20.05 0.67
C THR A 81 14.32 -18.96 0.99
N VAL A 82 14.51 -18.01 0.06
CA VAL A 82 15.33 -16.82 0.30
C VAL A 82 14.72 -15.96 1.41
N GLN A 83 13.38 -15.79 1.41
CA GLN A 83 12.70 -15.00 2.45
C GLN A 83 12.90 -15.60 3.84
N GLY A 84 12.74 -16.92 4.02
CA GLY A 84 12.96 -17.56 5.31
C GLY A 84 14.39 -17.36 5.84
N TYR A 85 15.37 -17.32 4.95
CA TYR A 85 16.77 -17.02 5.33
C TYR A 85 16.94 -15.53 5.73
N ILE A 86 16.36 -14.58 4.97
CA ILE A 86 16.33 -13.16 5.34
C ILE A 86 15.68 -12.99 6.72
N ASP A 87 14.57 -13.69 6.96
CA ASP A 87 13.84 -13.65 8.22
C ASP A 87 14.70 -14.09 9.41
N ALA A 88 15.50 -15.12 9.22
CA ALA A 88 16.44 -15.58 10.24
C ALA A 88 17.59 -14.58 10.47
N LEU A 89 18.15 -14.00 9.40
CA LEU A 89 19.22 -12.99 9.52
C LEU A 89 18.77 -11.73 10.27
N THR A 90 17.49 -11.33 10.14
CA THR A 90 16.94 -10.11 10.74
C THR A 90 16.17 -10.33 12.03
N ALA A 91 16.15 -11.57 12.57
CA ALA A 91 15.33 -11.97 13.70
C ALA A 91 15.52 -11.10 14.96
N THR A 92 16.75 -10.69 15.27
CA THR A 92 17.04 -9.84 16.44
C THR A 92 16.44 -8.45 16.29
N ALA A 93 16.58 -7.83 15.11
CA ALA A 93 16.01 -6.52 14.85
C ALA A 93 14.47 -6.56 14.86
N ARG A 94 13.86 -7.67 14.41
CA ARG A 94 12.42 -7.91 14.51
C ARG A 94 11.94 -8.01 15.94
N ALA A 95 12.64 -8.77 16.76
CA ALA A 95 12.32 -8.91 18.20
C ALA A 95 12.37 -7.57 18.95
N GLN A 96 13.16 -6.60 18.44
CA GLN A 96 13.23 -5.23 18.95
C GLN A 96 12.24 -4.27 18.26
N GLY A 97 11.39 -4.75 17.35
CA GLY A 97 10.42 -3.92 16.61
C GLY A 97 11.03 -2.97 15.57
N LYS A 98 12.35 -3.09 15.27
CA LYS A 98 13.07 -2.21 14.34
C LYS A 98 12.91 -2.60 12.87
N ASP A 99 12.78 -3.91 12.61
CA ASP A 99 12.51 -4.45 11.27
C ASP A 99 11.34 -5.44 11.32
N ARG A 100 10.12 -4.94 11.25
CA ARG A 100 8.89 -5.75 11.29
C ARG A 100 8.57 -6.30 9.90
N PHE A 101 9.45 -7.18 9.35
CA PHE A 101 9.38 -7.74 7.99
C PHE A 101 9.51 -6.68 6.88
N PHE A 102 10.23 -5.60 7.16
CA PHE A 102 10.52 -4.58 6.16
C PHE A 102 11.63 -4.99 5.21
N THR A 103 12.55 -5.89 5.63
CA THR A 103 13.55 -6.48 4.75
C THR A 103 13.00 -7.76 4.12
N PHE A 104 12.91 -7.78 2.77
CA PHE A 104 12.30 -8.88 2.03
C PHE A 104 12.87 -9.02 0.61
N VAL A 105 12.58 -10.17 -0.03
CA VAL A 105 12.81 -10.39 -1.46
C VAL A 105 11.48 -10.37 -2.21
N THR A 106 11.48 -9.81 -3.42
CA THR A 106 10.30 -9.71 -4.30
C THR A 106 10.71 -9.84 -5.78
N SER A 107 9.73 -9.98 -6.68
CA SER A 107 9.95 -9.93 -8.12
C SER A 107 10.22 -8.49 -8.59
N ILE A 108 11.26 -8.32 -9.39
CA ILE A 108 11.57 -7.03 -10.05
C ILE A 108 10.44 -6.64 -11.00
N ALA A 109 9.95 -7.59 -11.79
CA ALA A 109 8.92 -7.34 -12.80
C ALA A 109 7.59 -6.91 -12.16
N GLU A 110 7.13 -7.64 -11.14
CA GLU A 110 5.86 -7.32 -10.45
C GLU A 110 5.93 -5.97 -9.74
N GLU A 111 7.03 -5.70 -9.02
CA GLU A 111 7.15 -4.44 -8.29
C GLU A 111 7.28 -3.23 -9.24
N ASN A 112 7.99 -3.37 -10.36
CA ASN A 112 8.08 -2.33 -11.37
C ASN A 112 6.71 -2.05 -12.00
N ALA A 113 5.94 -3.08 -12.35
CA ALA A 113 4.59 -2.93 -12.89
C ALA A 113 3.69 -2.19 -11.90
N PHE A 114 3.68 -2.62 -10.63
CA PHE A 114 2.89 -1.95 -9.60
C PHE A 114 3.30 -0.49 -9.40
N ASN A 115 4.59 -0.19 -9.27
CA ASN A 115 5.08 1.18 -9.06
C ASN A 115 4.78 2.10 -10.25
N THR A 116 4.72 1.55 -11.47
CA THR A 116 4.54 2.35 -12.71
C THR A 116 3.07 2.64 -12.98
N THR A 117 2.20 1.65 -12.86
CA THR A 117 0.78 1.76 -13.26
C THR A 117 -0.21 1.42 -12.14
N GLY A 118 0.24 0.81 -11.05
CA GLY A 118 -0.61 0.20 -10.05
C GLY A 118 -1.04 -1.23 -10.42
N ALA A 119 -0.42 -1.85 -11.45
CA ALA A 119 -0.79 -3.16 -11.96
C ALA A 119 -0.72 -4.23 -10.86
N THR A 120 -1.80 -4.96 -10.69
CA THR A 120 -1.94 -6.06 -9.74
C THR A 120 -3.02 -7.02 -10.20
N ALA A 121 -3.12 -8.20 -9.57
CA ALA A 121 -4.15 -9.18 -9.84
C ALA A 121 -4.94 -9.50 -8.56
N GLY A 122 -6.26 -9.64 -8.67
CA GLY A 122 -7.10 -9.97 -7.53
C GLY A 122 -8.58 -9.76 -7.76
N ILE A 123 -9.34 -9.80 -6.68
CA ILE A 123 -10.74 -9.38 -6.62
C ILE A 123 -10.83 -7.85 -6.64
N GLY A 124 -9.81 -7.16 -6.15
CA GLY A 124 -9.78 -5.71 -6.03
C GLY A 124 -10.64 -5.20 -4.89
N ILE A 125 -10.52 -5.83 -3.74
CA ILE A 125 -11.16 -5.43 -2.48
C ILE A 125 -10.12 -5.34 -1.38
N ARG A 126 -10.37 -4.47 -0.41
CA ARG A 126 -9.59 -4.38 0.83
C ARG A 126 -10.35 -5.04 1.95
N LEU A 127 -9.71 -5.97 2.64
CA LEU A 127 -10.31 -6.76 3.71
C LEU A 127 -9.78 -6.35 5.08
N SER A 128 -10.69 -6.23 6.03
CA SER A 128 -10.37 -6.14 7.45
C SER A 128 -11.03 -7.25 8.24
N ILE A 129 -10.39 -7.63 9.35
CA ILE A 129 -10.86 -8.67 10.26
C ILE A 129 -11.26 -8.04 11.60
N ASP A 130 -12.45 -8.37 12.05
CA ASP A 130 -12.87 -8.24 13.44
C ASP A 130 -12.65 -9.61 14.10
N THR A 131 -11.50 -9.79 14.75
CA THR A 131 -11.11 -11.06 15.35
C THR A 131 -12.05 -11.49 16.48
N PRO A 132 -12.44 -10.60 17.44
CA PRO A 132 -13.42 -10.96 18.48
C PRO A 132 -14.77 -11.38 17.90
N GLY A 133 -15.27 -10.66 16.90
CA GLY A 133 -16.54 -10.93 16.23
C GLY A 133 -16.47 -12.05 15.18
N ARG A 134 -15.26 -12.54 14.86
CA ARG A 134 -15.01 -13.51 13.77
C ARG A 134 -15.65 -13.12 12.44
N ARG A 135 -15.43 -11.86 12.05
CA ARG A 135 -16.02 -11.26 10.86
C ARG A 135 -14.93 -10.80 9.90
N VAL A 136 -15.21 -10.85 8.60
CA VAL A 136 -14.40 -10.25 7.54
C VAL A 136 -15.25 -9.21 6.83
N LEU A 137 -14.74 -7.97 6.79
CA LEU A 137 -15.44 -6.81 6.27
C LEU A 137 -14.69 -6.21 5.08
N ILE A 138 -15.45 -5.65 4.15
CA ILE A 138 -14.89 -4.89 3.03
C ILE A 138 -14.64 -3.45 3.48
N SER A 139 -13.37 -3.09 3.63
CA SER A 139 -12.98 -1.71 3.99
C SER A 139 -12.97 -0.78 2.77
N GLU A 140 -12.73 -1.34 1.59
CA GLU A 140 -12.74 -0.61 0.32
C GLU A 140 -12.89 -1.57 -0.85
N SER A 141 -13.49 -1.11 -1.97
CA SER A 141 -13.44 -1.77 -3.27
C SER A 141 -12.91 -0.82 -4.32
N PHE A 142 -12.01 -1.32 -5.17
CA PHE A 142 -11.25 -0.50 -6.09
C PHE A 142 -11.95 -0.38 -7.45
N GLU A 143 -11.87 0.80 -8.03
CA GLU A 143 -12.41 1.11 -9.35
C GLU A 143 -11.71 0.27 -10.42
N GLY A 144 -12.47 -0.21 -11.39
CA GLY A 144 -11.96 -1.07 -12.46
C GLY A 144 -11.77 -2.54 -12.09
N ALA A 145 -11.86 -2.88 -10.80
CA ALA A 145 -11.63 -4.23 -10.31
C ALA A 145 -12.90 -5.11 -10.29
N PRO A 146 -12.75 -6.45 -10.33
CA PRO A 146 -13.88 -7.38 -10.39
C PRO A 146 -14.87 -7.27 -9.22
N GLY A 147 -14.37 -7.05 -8.00
CA GLY A 147 -15.21 -6.99 -6.80
C GLY A 147 -16.23 -5.86 -6.86
N LEU A 148 -15.80 -4.65 -7.22
CA LEU A 148 -16.70 -3.52 -7.37
C LEU A 148 -17.70 -3.75 -8.51
N THR A 149 -17.26 -4.30 -9.64
CA THR A 149 -18.13 -4.65 -10.78
C THR A 149 -19.19 -5.68 -10.38
N ALA A 150 -18.87 -6.61 -9.48
CA ALA A 150 -19.78 -7.60 -8.92
C ALA A 150 -20.69 -7.02 -7.80
N GLY A 151 -20.59 -5.70 -7.54
CA GLY A 151 -21.38 -4.99 -6.53
C GLY A 151 -20.93 -5.21 -5.09
N ILE A 152 -19.73 -5.79 -4.86
CA ILE A 152 -19.10 -5.86 -3.55
C ILE A 152 -18.47 -4.50 -3.25
N ASP A 153 -18.82 -3.88 -2.10
CA ASP A 153 -18.32 -2.54 -1.80
C ASP A 153 -18.09 -2.35 -0.29
N ARG A 154 -17.49 -1.23 0.09
CA ARG A 154 -17.23 -0.81 1.47
C ARG A 154 -18.47 -1.02 2.35
N GLY A 155 -18.27 -1.64 3.49
CA GLY A 155 -19.31 -1.97 4.46
C GLY A 155 -20.00 -3.32 4.24
N ASP A 156 -19.71 -4.04 3.15
CA ASP A 156 -20.14 -5.43 3.02
C ASP A 156 -19.35 -6.33 3.99
N GLU A 157 -20.01 -7.38 4.45
CA GLU A 157 -19.41 -8.47 5.24
C GLU A 157 -19.36 -9.74 4.39
N ILE A 158 -18.21 -10.42 4.38
CA ILE A 158 -18.09 -11.75 3.79
C ILE A 158 -18.52 -12.77 4.84
N LEU A 159 -19.63 -13.49 4.56
CA LEU A 159 -20.18 -14.50 5.46
C LEU A 159 -19.62 -15.90 5.18
N ALA A 160 -19.34 -16.23 3.91
CA ALA A 160 -18.80 -17.52 3.51
C ALA A 160 -17.99 -17.41 2.21
N ILE A 161 -17.04 -18.33 2.03
CA ILE A 161 -16.13 -18.41 0.89
C ILE A 161 -16.09 -19.86 0.37
N GLY A 162 -16.17 -20.03 -0.95
CA GLY A 162 -16.07 -21.32 -1.61
C GLY A 162 -15.82 -21.18 -3.11
N THR A 163 -15.98 -22.28 -3.84
CA THR A 163 -15.95 -22.31 -5.32
C THR A 163 -17.33 -22.63 -5.93
N ALA A 164 -18.26 -23.13 -5.11
CA ALA A 164 -19.64 -23.41 -5.45
C ALA A 164 -20.51 -23.32 -4.19
N SER A 165 -21.85 -23.20 -4.33
CA SER A 165 -22.77 -23.12 -3.18
C SER A 165 -22.71 -24.36 -2.27
N SER A 166 -22.35 -25.52 -2.83
CA SER A 166 -22.25 -26.79 -2.09
C SER A 166 -21.00 -26.89 -1.20
N ASN A 167 -19.99 -26.04 -1.40
CA ASN A 167 -18.72 -26.06 -0.65
C ASN A 167 -18.39 -24.72 0.04
N LEU A 168 -19.38 -23.85 0.21
CA LEU A 168 -19.23 -22.62 0.98
C LEU A 168 -18.90 -22.94 2.43
N ARG A 169 -17.78 -22.41 2.91
CA ARG A 169 -17.34 -22.45 4.32
C ARG A 169 -17.63 -21.13 4.98
N SER A 170 -18.22 -21.14 6.17
CA SER A 170 -18.47 -19.89 6.88
C SER A 170 -17.16 -19.21 7.31
N VAL A 171 -17.11 -17.89 7.22
CA VAL A 171 -15.96 -17.10 7.68
C VAL A 171 -15.69 -17.32 9.16
N SER A 172 -16.75 -17.40 9.99
CA SER A 172 -16.62 -17.65 11.43
C SER A 172 -15.95 -18.99 11.73
N ASP A 173 -16.30 -20.07 10.98
CA ASP A 173 -15.68 -21.39 11.17
C ASP A 173 -14.23 -21.41 10.69
N ILE A 174 -13.93 -20.75 9.55
CA ILE A 174 -12.56 -20.62 9.05
C ILE A 174 -11.70 -19.90 10.08
N LEU A 175 -12.17 -18.76 10.58
CA LEU A 175 -11.42 -17.97 11.58
C LEU A 175 -11.23 -18.74 12.89
N ALA A 176 -12.23 -19.53 13.32
CA ALA A 176 -12.13 -20.33 14.53
C ALA A 176 -11.13 -21.48 14.41
N ALA A 177 -11.05 -22.13 13.23
CA ALA A 177 -10.22 -23.32 13.03
C ALA A 177 -8.83 -23.01 12.52
N GLU A 178 -8.67 -21.99 11.66
CA GLU A 178 -7.46 -21.74 10.86
C GLU A 178 -6.93 -20.31 11.01
N GLY A 179 -7.65 -19.42 11.72
CA GLY A 179 -7.29 -18.00 11.87
C GLY A 179 -7.37 -17.23 10.54
N SER A 180 -6.68 -16.09 10.49
CA SER A 180 -6.65 -15.21 9.30
C SER A 180 -6.01 -15.88 8.07
N GLY A 181 -5.06 -16.80 8.28
CA GLY A 181 -4.44 -17.60 7.22
C GLY A 181 -5.44 -18.47 6.47
N GLY A 182 -6.47 -19.01 7.17
CA GLY A 182 -7.54 -19.77 6.57
C GLY A 182 -8.39 -18.94 5.59
N ILE A 183 -8.65 -17.67 5.89
CA ILE A 183 -9.34 -16.76 4.98
C ILE A 183 -8.53 -16.54 3.71
N THR A 184 -7.22 -16.27 3.84
CA THR A 184 -6.31 -16.12 2.71
C THR A 184 -6.29 -17.38 1.82
N THR A 185 -6.22 -18.56 2.45
CA THR A 185 -6.27 -19.85 1.75
C THR A 185 -7.60 -20.05 1.03
N ALA A 186 -8.73 -19.75 1.66
CA ALA A 186 -10.06 -19.88 1.05
C ALA A 186 -10.24 -18.92 -0.14
N LEU A 187 -9.71 -17.69 -0.06
CA LEU A 187 -9.70 -16.73 -1.17
C LEU A 187 -8.80 -17.18 -2.32
N GLY A 188 -7.82 -18.05 -2.06
CA GLY A 188 -6.88 -18.57 -3.05
C GLY A 188 -5.88 -17.53 -3.56
N PRO A 189 -5.00 -17.92 -4.51
CA PRO A 189 -3.91 -17.07 -4.98
C PRO A 189 -4.42 -15.79 -5.67
N SER A 190 -3.64 -14.71 -5.58
CA SER A 190 -3.89 -13.45 -6.30
C SER A 190 -3.47 -13.57 -7.77
N THR A 191 -4.12 -14.49 -8.50
CA THR A 191 -3.83 -14.81 -9.91
C THR A 191 -5.09 -14.64 -10.73
N ALA A 192 -4.99 -13.96 -11.87
CA ALA A 192 -6.09 -13.81 -12.83
C ALA A 192 -6.67 -15.17 -13.24
N GLY A 193 -7.99 -15.24 -13.43
CA GLY A 193 -8.73 -16.47 -13.72
C GLY A 193 -9.16 -17.30 -12.52
N THR A 194 -8.66 -17.00 -11.31
CA THR A 194 -9.10 -17.66 -10.07
C THR A 194 -10.51 -17.22 -9.69
N THR A 195 -11.50 -18.12 -9.77
CA THR A 195 -12.89 -17.81 -9.39
C THR A 195 -13.21 -18.23 -7.96
N ARG A 196 -13.99 -17.39 -7.26
CA ARG A 196 -14.56 -17.68 -5.93
C ARG A 196 -16.04 -17.31 -5.89
N LEU A 197 -16.78 -18.12 -5.18
CA LEU A 197 -18.15 -17.81 -4.75
C LEU A 197 -18.08 -17.23 -3.34
N LEU A 198 -18.57 -16.02 -3.17
CA LEU A 198 -18.64 -15.32 -1.89
C LEU A 198 -20.10 -15.16 -1.49
N ARG A 199 -20.45 -15.50 -0.25
CA ARG A 199 -21.71 -15.04 0.36
C ARG A 199 -21.40 -13.76 1.10
N VAL A 200 -21.99 -12.65 0.63
CA VAL A 200 -21.78 -11.31 1.21
C VAL A 200 -23.08 -10.76 1.76
N ALA A 201 -22.99 -9.90 2.79
CA ALA A 201 -24.14 -9.24 3.38
C ALA A 201 -23.94 -7.73 3.45
N ARG A 202 -25.02 -6.97 3.22
CA ARG A 202 -25.10 -5.52 3.46
C ARG A 202 -26.43 -5.20 4.12
N GLY A 203 -26.39 -4.49 5.25
CA GLY A 203 -27.61 -4.11 5.97
C GLY A 203 -28.49 -5.29 6.37
N GLY A 204 -27.92 -6.46 6.68
CA GLY A 204 -28.64 -7.66 7.05
C GLY A 204 -29.14 -8.51 5.87
N VAL A 205 -29.04 -8.04 4.63
CA VAL A 205 -29.42 -8.79 3.42
C VAL A 205 -28.21 -9.50 2.83
N SER A 206 -28.30 -10.84 2.73
CA SER A 206 -27.21 -11.65 2.16
C SER A 206 -27.49 -12.06 0.72
N ARG A 207 -26.40 -12.20 -0.09
CA ARG A 207 -26.44 -12.68 -1.47
C ARG A 207 -25.18 -13.48 -1.78
N GLU A 208 -25.26 -14.37 -2.74
CA GLU A 208 -24.09 -15.06 -3.29
C GLU A 208 -23.59 -14.33 -4.54
N VAL A 209 -22.29 -14.14 -4.63
CA VAL A 209 -21.63 -13.43 -5.72
C VAL A 209 -20.45 -14.25 -6.20
N SER A 210 -20.46 -14.63 -7.48
CA SER A 210 -19.31 -15.25 -8.12
C SER A 210 -18.37 -14.15 -8.64
N VAL A 211 -17.10 -14.20 -8.24
CA VAL A 211 -16.07 -13.22 -8.66
C VAL A 211 -14.88 -13.98 -9.20
N THR A 212 -14.45 -13.63 -10.42
CA THR A 212 -13.21 -14.12 -11.02
C THR A 212 -12.15 -13.04 -10.88
N LYS A 213 -11.02 -13.38 -10.26
CA LYS A 213 -9.86 -12.50 -10.15
C LYS A 213 -9.35 -12.12 -11.53
N ALA A 214 -8.97 -10.86 -11.71
CA ALA A 214 -8.43 -10.34 -12.95
C ALA A 214 -7.27 -9.38 -12.66
N ASP A 215 -6.49 -9.10 -13.69
CA ASP A 215 -5.53 -8.01 -13.67
C ASP A 215 -6.27 -6.67 -13.72
N PHE A 216 -5.81 -5.71 -12.94
CA PHE A 216 -6.31 -4.33 -12.94
C PHE A 216 -5.22 -3.37 -12.47
N ASP A 217 -5.32 -2.11 -12.89
CA ASP A 217 -4.49 -1.02 -12.37
C ASP A 217 -5.20 -0.37 -11.18
N LEU A 218 -4.53 -0.35 -10.02
CA LEU A 218 -5.05 0.28 -8.81
C LEU A 218 -4.84 1.79 -8.87
N PRO A 219 -5.91 2.62 -8.92
CA PRO A 219 -5.76 4.06 -8.92
C PRO A 219 -5.19 4.54 -7.57
N ALA A 220 -4.01 5.16 -7.58
CA ALA A 220 -3.37 5.67 -6.37
C ALA A 220 -4.19 6.77 -5.69
N VAL A 221 -4.82 7.64 -6.48
CA VAL A 221 -5.86 8.59 -6.03
C VAL A 221 -7.21 8.06 -6.51
N SER A 222 -8.13 7.83 -5.57
CA SER A 222 -9.45 7.27 -5.91
C SER A 222 -10.23 8.19 -6.83
N SER A 223 -10.79 7.67 -7.92
CA SER A 223 -11.73 8.39 -8.77
C SER A 223 -13.13 8.51 -8.14
N ARG A 224 -13.45 7.66 -7.15
CA ARG A 224 -14.72 7.68 -6.40
C ARG A 224 -14.69 8.62 -5.22
N TYR A 225 -13.59 8.61 -4.46
CA TYR A 225 -13.46 9.31 -3.18
C TYR A 225 -12.47 10.47 -3.25
N GLY A 226 -11.46 10.36 -4.06
CA GLY A 226 -10.22 11.06 -4.27
C GLY A 226 -10.17 12.53 -3.97
N ALA A 227 -9.84 13.37 -4.94
CA ALA A 227 -9.75 14.80 -4.71
C ALA A 227 -11.13 15.48 -4.80
N ARG A 228 -11.59 16.09 -3.70
CA ARG A 228 -12.83 16.86 -3.66
C ARG A 228 -12.78 18.03 -2.69
N ILE A 229 -13.67 18.97 -2.84
CA ILE A 229 -13.87 20.07 -1.88
C ILE A 229 -15.09 19.74 -1.02
N ILE A 230 -14.88 19.62 0.29
CA ILE A 230 -15.93 19.42 1.29
C ILE A 230 -16.35 20.79 1.79
N GLN A 231 -17.68 21.02 1.87
CA GLN A 231 -18.24 22.20 2.50
C GLN A 231 -18.62 21.90 3.95
N ASP A 232 -18.09 22.66 4.92
CA ASP A 232 -18.41 22.52 6.34
C ASP A 232 -18.49 23.89 7.01
N GLY A 233 -19.70 24.30 7.40
CA GLY A 233 -19.92 25.57 8.09
C GLY A 233 -19.48 26.81 7.30
N GLY A 234 -19.64 26.81 6.00
CA GLY A 234 -19.20 27.89 5.10
C GLY A 234 -17.72 27.88 4.74
N ARG A 235 -16.95 26.89 5.22
CA ARG A 235 -15.53 26.68 4.88
C ARG A 235 -15.39 25.69 3.74
N GLN A 236 -14.40 25.91 2.88
CA GLN A 236 -14.00 24.99 1.83
C GLN A 236 -12.78 24.21 2.27
N ILE A 237 -12.89 22.88 2.36
CA ILE A 237 -11.84 21.99 2.82
C ILE A 237 -11.46 21.05 1.69
N GLY A 238 -10.16 21.04 1.31
CA GLY A 238 -9.63 20.09 0.35
C GLY A 238 -9.52 18.70 0.98
N TYR A 239 -10.18 17.72 0.39
CA TYR A 239 -10.06 16.32 0.77
C TYR A 239 -9.29 15.56 -0.29
N LEU A 240 -8.26 14.85 0.11
CA LEU A 240 -7.46 13.95 -0.73
C LEU A 240 -7.40 12.56 -0.09
N ASN A 241 -7.86 11.52 -0.81
CA ASN A 241 -7.60 10.12 -0.44
C ASN A 241 -6.48 9.57 -1.33
N LEU A 242 -5.32 9.31 -0.73
CA LEU A 242 -4.16 8.72 -1.39
C LEU A 242 -3.95 7.29 -0.85
N ARG A 243 -4.08 6.29 -1.72
CA ARG A 243 -4.04 4.86 -1.37
C ARG A 243 -2.63 4.29 -1.26
N THR A 244 -1.70 4.84 -2.05
CA THR A 244 -0.31 4.37 -2.14
C THR A 244 0.56 5.42 -2.82
N PHE A 245 1.86 5.42 -2.53
CA PHE A 245 2.84 6.33 -3.12
C PHE A 245 3.57 5.64 -4.28
N ILE A 246 2.97 5.64 -5.46
CA ILE A 246 3.55 5.11 -6.71
C ILE A 246 3.62 6.22 -7.75
N SER A 247 4.47 6.07 -8.79
CA SER A 247 4.65 7.11 -9.80
C SER A 247 3.38 7.43 -10.60
N ALA A 248 2.45 6.47 -10.71
CA ALA A 248 1.12 6.72 -11.27
C ALA A 248 0.28 7.74 -10.47
N ALA A 249 0.65 8.04 -9.22
CA ALA A 249 -0.01 9.07 -8.42
C ALA A 249 0.35 10.50 -8.81
N ASP A 250 1.50 10.72 -9.46
CA ASP A 250 2.08 12.06 -9.66
C ASP A 250 1.15 12.99 -10.45
N THR A 251 0.58 12.52 -11.55
CA THR A 251 -0.36 13.32 -12.36
C THR A 251 -1.68 13.57 -11.62
N PRO A 252 -2.38 12.56 -11.07
CA PRO A 252 -3.58 12.78 -10.27
C PRO A 252 -3.38 13.71 -9.07
N LEU A 253 -2.24 13.65 -8.39
CA LEU A 253 -1.90 14.58 -7.30
C LEU A 253 -1.80 16.03 -7.81
N ARG A 254 -1.07 16.28 -8.89
CA ARG A 254 -0.94 17.62 -9.48
C ARG A 254 -2.29 18.17 -9.90
N ASP A 255 -3.14 17.36 -10.52
CA ASP A 255 -4.48 17.77 -10.97
C ASP A 255 -5.38 18.10 -9.77
N ALA A 256 -5.33 17.31 -8.71
CA ALA A 256 -6.04 17.57 -7.47
C ALA A 256 -5.62 18.93 -6.86
N PHE A 257 -4.32 19.14 -6.71
CA PHE A 257 -3.80 20.38 -6.10
C PHE A 257 -4.00 21.61 -6.97
N ARG A 258 -3.96 21.47 -8.29
CA ARG A 258 -4.35 22.54 -9.23
C ARG A 258 -5.81 22.98 -8.97
N SER A 259 -6.71 22.03 -8.77
CA SER A 259 -8.12 22.28 -8.48
C SER A 259 -8.30 22.95 -7.12
N PHE A 260 -7.61 22.46 -6.07
CA PHE A 260 -7.64 23.05 -4.73
C PHE A 260 -7.11 24.50 -4.74
N ARG A 261 -6.00 24.73 -5.44
CA ARG A 261 -5.42 26.07 -5.59
C ARG A 261 -6.36 27.02 -6.32
N ALA A 262 -6.96 26.58 -7.42
CA ALA A 262 -7.91 27.39 -8.18
C ALA A 262 -9.14 27.79 -7.34
N ALA A 263 -9.55 26.95 -6.41
CA ALA A 263 -10.64 27.21 -5.48
C ALA A 263 -10.21 28.00 -4.22
N GLY A 264 -8.92 28.33 -4.06
CA GLY A 264 -8.42 29.07 -2.91
C GLY A 264 -8.49 28.32 -1.59
N VAL A 265 -8.45 26.97 -1.63
CA VAL A 265 -8.53 26.13 -0.44
C VAL A 265 -7.26 26.27 0.41
N THR A 266 -7.45 26.46 1.73
CA THR A 266 -6.35 26.62 2.71
C THR A 266 -6.42 25.64 3.89
N GLU A 267 -7.47 24.84 4.00
CA GLU A 267 -7.61 23.80 5.01
C GLU A 267 -7.75 22.45 4.33
N PHE A 268 -7.02 21.42 4.83
CA PHE A 268 -6.93 20.15 4.12
C PHE A 268 -7.18 18.96 5.05
N ILE A 269 -7.82 17.94 4.50
CA ILE A 269 -7.89 16.58 5.01
C ILE A 269 -7.14 15.71 4.01
N VAL A 270 -6.05 15.07 4.46
CA VAL A 270 -5.29 14.10 3.68
C VAL A 270 -5.50 12.73 4.28
N ASP A 271 -6.22 11.87 3.57
CA ASP A 271 -6.63 10.56 4.06
C ASP A 271 -5.63 9.49 3.62
N PHE A 272 -4.80 9.06 4.56
CA PHE A 272 -3.81 7.99 4.44
C PHE A 272 -4.25 6.70 5.12
N ARG A 273 -5.53 6.58 5.54
CA ARG A 273 -5.94 5.31 6.12
C ARG A 273 -5.71 4.20 5.11
N TYR A 274 -5.12 3.11 5.59
CA TYR A 274 -4.70 1.93 4.82
C TYR A 274 -3.55 2.15 3.80
N ASN A 275 -2.88 3.29 3.79
CA ASN A 275 -1.75 3.56 2.90
C ASN A 275 -0.44 3.07 3.54
N GLY A 276 0.10 1.95 3.06
CA GLY A 276 1.33 1.32 3.57
C GLY A 276 2.62 2.08 3.21
N GLY A 277 2.53 3.07 2.33
CA GLY A 277 3.67 3.85 1.89
C GLY A 277 3.93 3.78 0.39
N GLY A 278 5.19 3.59 0.00
CA GLY A 278 5.66 3.52 -1.37
C GLY A 278 6.87 4.41 -1.63
N LEU A 279 6.91 5.03 -2.80
CA LEU A 279 8.04 5.81 -3.29
C LEU A 279 8.25 7.12 -2.53
N ILE A 280 9.49 7.36 -2.08
CA ILE A 280 9.87 8.62 -1.43
C ILE A 280 9.68 9.81 -2.38
N SER A 281 9.98 9.65 -3.67
CA SER A 281 9.80 10.72 -4.67
C SER A 281 8.36 11.22 -4.77
N THR A 282 7.37 10.32 -4.66
CA THR A 282 5.94 10.70 -4.63
C THR A 282 5.58 11.36 -3.29
N ALA A 283 6.20 10.96 -2.16
CA ALA A 283 6.04 11.64 -0.88
C ALA A 283 6.63 13.06 -0.90
N GLU A 284 7.78 13.23 -1.52
CA GLU A 284 8.43 14.53 -1.74
C GLU A 284 7.55 15.43 -2.63
N LEU A 285 6.99 14.89 -3.72
CA LEU A 285 6.03 15.63 -4.54
C LEU A 285 4.81 16.09 -3.73
N LEU A 286 4.24 15.24 -2.88
CA LEU A 286 3.11 15.64 -2.04
C LEU A 286 3.53 16.70 -1.01
N GLY A 287 4.74 16.60 -0.45
CA GLY A 287 5.34 17.63 0.39
C GLY A 287 5.47 18.97 -0.34
N ASP A 288 5.98 18.96 -1.57
CA ASP A 288 6.07 20.14 -2.44
C ASP A 288 4.68 20.77 -2.71
N LEU A 289 3.69 19.93 -3.01
CA LEU A 289 2.33 20.36 -3.30
C LEU A 289 1.63 20.98 -2.07
N LEU A 290 1.91 20.50 -0.86
CA LEU A 290 1.43 21.07 0.40
C LEU A 290 2.33 22.22 0.91
N GLY A 291 3.47 22.43 0.28
CA GLY A 291 4.50 23.37 0.71
C GLY A 291 4.51 24.70 -0.04
N GLY A 292 3.38 25.20 -0.56
CA GLY A 292 3.36 26.43 -1.37
C GLY A 292 3.86 27.68 -0.67
N ASN A 293 3.90 27.70 0.67
CA ASN A 293 4.48 28.75 1.50
C ASN A 293 5.90 28.39 2.02
N ARG A 294 6.50 27.32 1.52
CA ARG A 294 7.87 26.93 1.85
C ARG A 294 8.86 27.45 0.81
N THR A 295 10.13 27.48 1.18
CA THR A 295 11.23 27.89 0.31
C THR A 295 12.15 26.71 0.01
N THR A 296 12.93 26.82 -1.06
CA THR A 296 13.94 25.80 -1.43
C THR A 296 15.13 25.73 -0.46
N ALA A 297 15.18 26.56 0.57
CA ALA A 297 16.15 26.49 1.66
C ALA A 297 15.63 25.71 2.89
N GLU A 298 14.32 25.40 2.93
CA GLU A 298 13.70 24.67 4.03
C GLU A 298 13.73 23.18 3.77
N LEU A 299 14.21 22.41 4.75
CA LEU A 299 14.36 20.95 4.65
C LEU A 299 13.00 20.27 4.71
N PHE A 300 12.63 19.47 3.70
CA PHE A 300 11.49 18.58 3.78
C PHE A 300 11.82 17.35 4.60
N SER A 301 12.85 16.59 4.20
CA SER A 301 13.25 15.35 4.89
C SER A 301 14.76 15.13 4.77
N GLY A 302 15.30 14.31 5.67
CA GLY A 302 16.66 13.81 5.57
C GLY A 302 16.70 12.30 5.63
N VAL A 303 17.55 11.68 4.82
CA VAL A 303 17.83 10.26 4.82
C VAL A 303 19.16 10.02 5.52
N ARG A 304 19.19 9.08 6.48
CA ARG A 304 20.37 8.79 7.30
C ARG A 304 20.67 7.30 7.28
N PHE A 305 21.76 6.95 6.62
CA PHE A 305 22.30 5.59 6.56
C PHE A 305 23.13 5.27 7.80
N ARG A 306 23.47 4.00 7.99
CA ARG A 306 24.42 3.55 9.01
C ARG A 306 25.77 4.24 8.86
N ALA A 307 26.59 4.31 9.91
CA ALA A 307 27.82 5.06 9.97
C ALA A 307 28.79 4.79 8.79
N SER A 308 28.95 3.50 8.41
CA SER A 308 29.82 3.10 7.28
C SER A 308 29.31 3.53 5.90
N LYS A 309 28.07 4.00 5.80
CA LYS A 309 27.43 4.49 4.58
C LYS A 309 26.99 5.95 4.70
N SER A 310 27.52 6.69 5.68
CA SER A 310 27.13 8.09 5.94
C SER A 310 27.35 9.04 4.77
N SER A 311 28.26 8.70 3.83
CA SER A 311 28.42 9.44 2.57
C SER A 311 27.19 9.39 1.65
N ARG A 312 26.22 8.50 1.94
CA ARG A 312 24.93 8.40 1.25
C ARG A 312 23.82 9.17 1.96
N ASN A 313 24.12 9.84 3.07
CA ASN A 313 23.15 10.70 3.72
C ASN A 313 22.75 11.83 2.78
N GLU A 314 21.44 12.07 2.70
CA GLU A 314 20.86 13.05 1.79
C GLU A 314 19.85 13.94 2.52
N ASN A 315 19.71 15.15 2.05
CA ASN A 315 18.71 16.12 2.49
C ASN A 315 17.87 16.55 1.29
N THR A 316 16.57 16.36 1.39
CA THR A 316 15.60 16.85 0.41
C THR A 316 14.96 18.13 0.93
N PHE A 317 15.02 19.19 0.12
CA PHE A 317 14.42 20.48 0.43
C PHE A 317 13.09 20.62 -0.30
N PHE A 318 12.19 21.45 0.23
CA PHE A 318 10.96 21.78 -0.47
C PHE A 318 11.25 22.38 -1.84
N ASN A 319 10.46 22.01 -2.82
CA ASN A 319 10.51 22.58 -4.16
C ASN A 319 9.08 22.85 -4.66
N PRO A 320 8.42 23.93 -4.15
CA PRO A 320 7.03 24.23 -4.48
C PRO A 320 6.79 24.30 -5.99
N ARG A 321 5.67 23.75 -6.42
CA ARG A 321 5.26 23.65 -7.82
C ARG A 321 4.22 24.71 -8.15
N ALA A 322 3.92 24.86 -9.43
CA ALA A 322 2.86 25.78 -9.86
C ALA A 322 1.48 25.45 -9.26
N GLU A 323 1.24 24.16 -8.95
CA GLU A 323 0.02 23.66 -8.35
C GLU A 323 0.01 23.71 -6.82
N SER A 324 1.13 24.02 -6.17
CA SER A 324 1.25 24.00 -4.71
C SER A 324 0.27 24.92 -4.01
N VAL A 325 -0.26 24.48 -2.90
CA VAL A 325 -1.13 25.21 -2.00
C VAL A 325 -0.39 25.61 -0.72
N SER A 326 -0.93 26.59 0.00
CA SER A 326 -0.36 27.09 1.25
C SER A 326 -1.35 26.82 2.41
N PRO A 327 -1.36 25.61 2.96
CA PRO A 327 -2.29 25.27 4.02
C PRO A 327 -2.07 26.11 5.28
N VAL A 328 -3.16 26.49 5.95
CA VAL A 328 -3.14 27.05 7.30
C VAL A 328 -3.34 25.96 8.34
N LYS A 329 -4.10 24.90 8.00
CA LYS A 329 -4.29 23.70 8.81
C LYS A 329 -4.37 22.44 7.97
N ILE A 330 -3.84 21.33 8.49
CA ILE A 330 -3.87 20.02 7.85
C ILE A 330 -4.30 18.96 8.87
N ALA A 331 -5.34 18.20 8.55
CA ALA A 331 -5.72 16.98 9.25
C ALA A 331 -5.30 15.78 8.41
N PHE A 332 -4.41 14.95 8.92
CA PHE A 332 -4.08 13.65 8.34
C PHE A 332 -4.96 12.57 8.97
N ILE A 333 -5.67 11.78 8.16
CA ILE A 333 -6.38 10.60 8.66
C ILE A 333 -5.46 9.40 8.51
N GLY A 334 -5.22 8.70 9.62
CA GLY A 334 -4.35 7.52 9.66
C GLY A 334 -4.93 6.39 10.50
N THR A 335 -4.37 5.21 10.27
CA THR A 335 -4.65 3.99 11.03
C THR A 335 -3.35 3.22 11.26
N SER A 336 -3.39 2.12 12.00
CA SER A 336 -2.25 1.19 12.16
C SER A 336 -1.72 0.62 10.82
N ALA A 337 -2.43 0.83 9.72
CA ALA A 337 -1.98 0.47 8.37
C ALA A 337 -1.33 1.64 7.61
N SER A 338 -1.33 2.86 8.17
CA SER A 338 -0.64 4.02 7.60
C SER A 338 0.84 3.95 7.98
N ALA A 339 1.72 3.78 6.99
CA ALA A 339 3.14 3.48 7.24
C ALA A 339 4.09 4.22 6.28
N SER A 340 5.38 4.24 6.63
CA SER A 340 6.49 4.60 5.73
C SER A 340 6.33 5.98 5.08
N ALA A 341 6.13 6.07 3.75
CA ALA A 341 5.97 7.34 3.02
C ALA A 341 4.81 8.19 3.56
N SER A 342 3.71 7.58 4.02
CA SER A 342 2.62 8.28 4.70
C SER A 342 3.10 8.96 5.99
N GLU A 343 3.87 8.23 6.80
CA GLU A 343 4.43 8.75 8.06
C GLU A 343 5.54 9.78 7.79
N LEU A 344 6.34 9.58 6.74
CA LEU A 344 7.37 10.53 6.31
C LEU A 344 6.74 11.89 6.01
N VAL A 345 5.67 11.95 5.22
CA VAL A 345 4.97 13.22 4.90
C VAL A 345 4.47 13.91 6.17
N ILE A 346 3.81 13.17 7.06
CA ILE A 346 3.29 13.72 8.32
C ILE A 346 4.43 14.25 9.20
N ASN A 347 5.47 13.42 9.42
CA ASN A 347 6.62 13.78 10.26
C ASN A 347 7.40 14.98 9.69
N SER A 348 7.54 15.07 8.36
CA SER A 348 8.25 16.16 7.70
C SER A 348 7.51 17.50 7.81
N LEU A 349 6.18 17.48 7.74
CA LEU A 349 5.36 18.69 7.82
C LEU A 349 5.10 19.13 9.28
N ALA A 350 5.10 18.22 10.24
CA ALA A 350 4.77 18.51 11.64
C ALA A 350 5.57 19.68 12.25
N PRO A 351 6.90 19.81 12.05
CA PRO A 351 7.66 20.93 12.60
C PRO A 351 7.26 22.33 12.08
N TYR A 352 6.65 22.39 10.90
CA TYR A 352 6.25 23.62 10.24
C TYR A 352 4.83 24.06 10.60
N TYR A 353 3.97 23.10 10.95
CA TYR A 353 2.57 23.37 11.28
C TYR A 353 2.28 23.31 12.78
N ASN A 354 3.09 22.58 13.57
CA ASN A 354 2.91 22.40 14.99
C ASN A 354 1.44 22.02 15.32
N ARG A 355 0.75 22.77 16.16
CA ARG A 355 -0.66 22.53 16.52
C ARG A 355 -1.68 22.73 15.39
N ASN A 356 -1.25 23.19 14.22
CA ASN A 356 -2.08 23.30 13.02
C ASN A 356 -2.02 22.05 12.13
N LEU A 357 -1.30 21.01 12.59
CA LEU A 357 -1.31 19.68 11.99
C LEU A 357 -1.79 18.68 13.02
N ALA A 358 -2.70 17.79 12.64
CA ALA A 358 -3.16 16.71 13.50
C ALA A 358 -3.19 15.37 12.78
N LEU A 359 -2.97 14.30 13.55
CA LEU A 359 -3.30 12.92 13.17
C LEU A 359 -4.71 12.60 13.69
N ILE A 360 -5.60 12.18 12.82
CA ILE A 360 -6.98 11.81 13.13
C ILE A 360 -7.17 10.31 12.87
N GLY A 361 -7.91 9.61 13.73
CA GLY A 361 -8.18 8.18 13.55
C GLY A 361 -7.54 7.35 14.65
N SER A 362 -6.59 6.50 14.31
CA SER A 362 -5.78 5.74 15.26
C SER A 362 -4.28 6.01 15.06
N ASN A 363 -3.44 5.36 15.88
CA ASN A 363 -1.99 5.50 15.73
C ASN A 363 -1.53 4.89 14.40
N THR A 364 -0.45 5.45 13.87
CA THR A 364 0.17 4.91 12.64
C THR A 364 1.02 3.67 12.93
N PHE A 365 1.49 3.02 11.88
CA PHE A 365 2.23 1.77 11.98
C PHE A 365 3.56 1.91 12.74
N GLY A 366 4.31 2.98 12.47
CA GLY A 366 5.65 3.17 13.03
C GLY A 366 6.75 2.51 12.18
N LYS A 367 6.90 2.94 10.94
CA LYS A 367 8.00 2.55 10.03
C LYS A 367 8.85 3.77 9.68
N PRO A 368 9.73 4.24 10.59
CA PRO A 368 10.60 5.40 10.35
C PRO A 368 11.76 5.08 9.41
N VAL A 369 11.87 3.83 8.96
CA VAL A 369 12.98 3.32 8.16
C VAL A 369 12.59 3.17 6.71
N GLY A 370 13.57 3.40 5.81
CA GLY A 370 13.43 3.21 4.39
C GLY A 370 14.31 2.10 3.85
N GLN A 371 13.97 1.66 2.65
CA GLN A 371 14.60 0.54 1.98
C GLN A 371 15.28 1.00 0.69
N ILE A 372 16.42 0.39 0.39
CA ILE A 372 16.98 0.41 -0.97
C ILE A 372 16.69 -0.91 -1.66
N ALA A 373 16.67 -0.88 -2.99
CA ALA A 373 16.47 -2.03 -3.85
C ALA A 373 17.81 -2.50 -4.42
N LEU A 374 18.14 -3.77 -4.23
CA LEU A 374 19.30 -4.41 -4.85
C LEU A 374 18.78 -5.55 -5.72
N ASP A 375 19.06 -5.48 -7.03
CA ASP A 375 18.50 -6.37 -8.04
C ASP A 375 19.47 -7.45 -8.45
N ARG A 376 18.96 -8.68 -8.58
CA ARG A 376 19.60 -9.78 -9.29
C ARG A 376 18.73 -10.13 -10.49
N SER A 377 18.89 -9.35 -11.55
CA SER A 377 17.99 -9.38 -12.72
C SER A 377 17.87 -10.76 -13.38
N ALA A 378 18.95 -11.57 -13.37
CA ALA A 378 18.94 -12.92 -13.94
C ALA A 378 17.95 -13.87 -13.23
N CYS A 379 17.53 -13.55 -12.00
CA CYS A 379 16.66 -14.39 -11.18
C CYS A 379 15.32 -13.70 -10.87
N ASP A 380 15.08 -12.53 -11.43
CA ASP A 380 13.95 -11.66 -11.09
C ASP A 380 13.84 -11.37 -9.57
N ASP A 381 14.99 -11.37 -8.86
CA ASP A 381 15.05 -11.08 -7.44
C ASP A 381 15.38 -9.62 -7.19
N ARG A 382 14.56 -8.94 -6.39
CA ARG A 382 14.84 -7.66 -5.77
C ARG A 382 14.87 -7.82 -4.26
N VAL A 383 16.02 -7.61 -3.66
CA VAL A 383 16.13 -7.54 -2.19
C VAL A 383 15.85 -6.09 -1.77
N ARG A 384 14.75 -5.90 -1.04
CA ARG A 384 14.43 -4.67 -0.32
C ARG A 384 15.06 -4.75 1.05
N VAL A 385 16.15 -3.99 1.29
CA VAL A 385 16.84 -3.99 2.55
C VAL A 385 16.61 -2.67 3.28
N VAL A 386 16.24 -2.74 4.56
CA VAL A 386 16.22 -1.57 5.46
C VAL A 386 17.62 -1.00 5.55
N ALA A 387 17.84 0.20 5.00
CA ALA A 387 19.16 0.78 4.84
C ALA A 387 19.33 2.15 5.50
N PHE A 388 18.25 2.88 5.75
CA PHE A 388 18.28 4.23 6.31
C PHE A 388 17.07 4.52 7.19
N THR A 389 17.18 5.56 8.01
CA THR A 389 16.05 6.19 8.70
C THR A 389 15.75 7.53 8.06
N SER A 390 14.46 7.92 8.09
CA SER A 390 14.00 9.23 7.64
C SER A 390 13.87 10.17 8.83
N VAL A 391 14.35 11.41 8.70
CA VAL A 391 14.29 12.43 9.75
C VAL A 391 13.70 13.73 9.21
N ASN A 392 12.99 14.46 10.07
CA ASN A 392 12.50 15.80 9.77
C ASN A 392 13.56 16.89 10.04
N VAL A 393 13.20 18.16 9.86
CA VAL A 393 14.11 19.31 10.07
C VAL A 393 14.63 19.42 11.51
N ARG A 394 13.95 18.83 12.49
CA ARG A 394 14.40 18.75 13.90
C ARG A 394 15.29 17.53 14.18
N GLY A 395 15.59 16.71 13.16
CA GLY A 395 16.29 15.45 13.30
C GLY A 395 15.43 14.32 13.89
N ALA A 396 14.14 14.51 14.06
CA ALA A 396 13.24 13.50 14.62
C ALA A 396 12.85 12.46 13.57
N GLY A 397 13.06 11.17 13.89
CA GLY A 397 12.78 10.03 13.01
C GLY A 397 12.64 8.71 13.80
N ASP A 398 12.47 8.77 15.12
CA ASP A 398 12.41 7.59 15.99
C ASP A 398 10.95 7.29 16.41
N TYR A 399 10.06 7.15 15.40
CA TYR A 399 8.65 6.86 15.64
C TYR A 399 8.29 5.38 15.38
N PHE A 400 9.12 4.44 15.86
CA PHE A 400 8.84 3.00 15.74
C PHE A 400 7.53 2.55 16.39
N ASN A 401 6.97 3.34 17.29
CA ASN A 401 5.68 3.11 17.93
C ASN A 401 4.55 3.94 17.31
N GLY A 402 4.72 4.46 16.10
CA GLY A 402 3.76 5.33 15.41
C GLY A 402 3.88 6.81 15.77
N LEU A 403 3.11 7.64 15.08
CA LEU A 403 3.25 9.10 15.16
C LEU A 403 2.37 9.76 16.23
N ALA A 404 1.35 9.09 16.77
CA ALA A 404 0.37 9.72 17.65
C ALA A 404 0.98 10.42 18.86
N SER A 405 2.06 9.85 19.43
CA SER A 405 2.75 10.41 20.61
C SER A 405 3.84 11.43 20.26
N THR A 406 4.19 11.59 18.98
CA THR A 406 5.26 12.50 18.52
C THR A 406 4.71 13.83 17.99
N LEU A 407 3.41 13.89 17.73
CA LEU A 407 2.72 15.07 17.21
C LEU A 407 2.08 15.89 18.33
N ASP A 408 2.02 17.22 18.13
CA ASP A 408 1.39 18.15 19.08
C ASP A 408 -0.11 17.89 19.24
N VAL A 409 -0.77 17.35 18.21
CA VAL A 409 -2.21 17.03 18.20
C VAL A 409 -2.45 15.68 17.55
N SER A 410 -3.16 14.82 18.28
CA SER A 410 -3.72 13.58 17.73
C SER A 410 -5.15 13.41 18.26
N CYS A 411 -6.07 12.98 17.40
CA CYS A 411 -7.50 12.87 17.71
C CYS A 411 -8.00 11.47 17.38
N GLN A 412 -8.52 10.76 18.37
CA GLN A 412 -9.09 9.45 18.17
C GLN A 412 -10.42 9.55 17.40
N ALA A 413 -10.55 8.74 16.34
CA ALA A 413 -11.79 8.58 15.57
C ALA A 413 -11.90 7.16 15.03
N ALA A 414 -13.13 6.67 14.91
CA ALA A 414 -13.38 5.34 14.36
C ALA A 414 -13.30 5.34 12.83
N ASP A 415 -12.93 4.21 12.24
CA ASP A 415 -13.11 3.93 10.82
C ASP A 415 -14.53 3.39 10.59
N ASP A 416 -15.44 4.28 10.19
CA ASP A 416 -16.86 3.97 10.00
C ASP A 416 -17.12 3.37 8.60
N LEU A 417 -17.18 2.04 8.54
CA LEU A 417 -17.47 1.32 7.29
C LEU A 417 -18.91 1.48 6.80
N THR A 418 -19.81 2.06 7.58
CA THR A 418 -21.21 2.27 7.15
C THR A 418 -21.35 3.44 6.17
N ARG A 419 -20.28 4.22 6.00
CA ARG A 419 -20.23 5.40 5.16
C ARG A 419 -19.09 5.35 4.15
N PRO A 420 -19.23 5.95 2.97
CA PRO A 420 -18.13 6.03 2.01
C PRO A 420 -17.00 6.93 2.53
N LEU A 421 -15.78 6.71 2.01
CA LEU A 421 -14.65 7.60 2.23
C LEU A 421 -14.97 9.01 1.70
N GLY A 422 -14.55 10.04 2.41
CA GLY A 422 -14.83 11.43 2.03
C GLY A 422 -16.26 11.93 2.34
N ASP A 423 -17.11 11.10 2.95
CA ASP A 423 -18.42 11.54 3.47
C ASP A 423 -18.19 12.42 4.72
N PRO A 424 -18.69 13.67 4.78
CA PRO A 424 -18.55 14.55 5.95
C PRO A 424 -19.14 13.97 7.25
N GLN A 425 -20.00 12.97 7.15
CA GLN A 425 -20.60 12.27 8.29
C GLN A 425 -19.83 11.01 8.72
N GLU A 426 -18.84 10.55 7.94
CA GLU A 426 -17.96 9.45 8.33
C GLU A 426 -17.12 9.88 9.53
N ALA A 427 -16.96 8.99 10.52
CA ALA A 427 -16.45 9.38 11.82
C ALA A 427 -15.03 10.00 11.81
N SER A 428 -14.09 9.46 11.00
CA SER A 428 -12.75 10.04 10.89
C SER A 428 -12.77 11.36 10.13
N ILE A 429 -13.59 11.48 9.08
CA ILE A 429 -13.79 12.76 8.35
C ILE A 429 -14.41 13.79 9.28
N ARG A 430 -15.43 13.41 10.08
CA ARG A 430 -16.05 14.31 11.06
C ARG A 430 -15.03 14.78 12.08
N GLY A 431 -14.20 13.87 12.63
CA GLY A 431 -13.10 14.22 13.54
C GLY A 431 -12.09 15.20 12.92
N ALA A 432 -11.76 15.00 11.65
CA ALA A 432 -10.89 15.92 10.92
C ALA A 432 -11.52 17.32 10.74
N LEU A 433 -12.79 17.39 10.37
CA LEU A 433 -13.56 18.64 10.25
C LEU A 433 -13.67 19.35 11.62
N ASP A 434 -13.83 18.60 12.70
CA ASP A 434 -13.88 19.15 14.06
C ASP A 434 -12.53 19.77 14.48
N PHE A 435 -11.42 19.09 14.19
CA PHE A 435 -10.08 19.65 14.41
C PHE A 435 -9.89 20.95 13.59
N LEU A 436 -10.21 20.93 12.30
CA LEU A 436 -10.08 22.11 11.43
C LEU A 436 -10.92 23.29 11.97
N ALA A 437 -12.10 23.01 12.52
CA ALA A 437 -12.96 24.00 13.18
C ALA A 437 -12.48 24.47 14.55
N GLY A 438 -11.34 23.94 15.05
CA GLY A 438 -10.81 24.30 16.36
C GLY A 438 -11.54 23.66 17.54
N ARG A 439 -12.36 22.62 17.31
CA ARG A 439 -13.01 21.86 18.38
C ARG A 439 -12.02 20.90 19.05
N SER A 440 -12.21 20.65 20.32
CA SER A 440 -11.39 19.70 21.09
C SER A 440 -11.74 18.26 20.72
N CYS A 441 -10.77 17.35 20.87
CA CYS A 441 -10.94 15.92 20.65
C CYS A 441 -10.26 15.10 21.76
N THR A 442 -10.57 13.81 21.83
CA THR A 442 -9.85 12.84 22.68
C THR A 442 -8.55 12.45 21.98
N ALA A 443 -7.41 12.56 22.66
CA ALA A 443 -6.13 12.18 22.08
C ALA A 443 -6.04 10.66 21.85
N ILE A 444 -5.32 10.27 20.80
CA ILE A 444 -5.03 8.84 20.51
C ILE A 444 -4.20 8.27 21.68
N GLY A 445 -4.59 7.08 22.18
CA GLY A 445 -3.91 6.39 23.29
C GLY A 445 -4.25 6.90 24.68
N GLN A 446 -5.04 7.95 24.83
CA GLN A 446 -5.64 8.32 26.10
C GLN A 446 -6.96 7.55 26.25
N SER A 447 -6.91 6.36 26.85
CA SER A 447 -8.11 5.77 27.43
C SER A 447 -8.72 6.80 28.37
N SER A 448 -10.02 7.09 28.23
CA SER A 448 -10.74 7.92 29.18
C SER A 448 -10.59 7.29 30.58
N ALA A 449 -9.63 7.74 31.36
CA ALA A 449 -9.40 7.32 32.73
C ALA A 449 -10.48 7.86 33.68
N ALA A 450 -11.64 8.21 33.16
CA ALA A 450 -12.83 8.60 33.90
C ALA A 450 -13.95 7.57 33.69
N GLY A 451 -13.78 6.39 34.28
CA GLY A 451 -14.80 5.37 34.29
C GLY A 451 -14.25 4.08 34.85
N GLY A 452 -14.29 3.94 36.20
CA GLY A 452 -14.05 2.64 36.81
C GLY A 452 -14.92 1.57 36.18
N LEU A 453 -14.56 0.30 36.37
CA LEU A 453 -15.16 -0.94 35.84
C LEU A 453 -16.69 -1.14 36.04
N THR A 454 -17.45 -0.06 36.24
CA THR A 454 -18.90 -0.05 36.35
C THR A 454 -19.47 1.20 35.67
N GLY A 455 -19.66 1.13 34.38
CA GLY A 455 -20.34 2.19 33.64
C GLY A 455 -20.88 1.64 32.31
N GLN A 456 -22.15 1.21 32.30
CA GLN A 456 -22.90 1.07 31.07
C GLN A 456 -22.98 2.44 30.41
N SER A 457 -22.14 2.72 29.41
CA SER A 457 -22.35 3.85 28.52
C SER A 457 -23.43 3.44 27.51
N GLN A 458 -24.52 4.16 27.51
CA GLN A 458 -25.52 4.14 26.45
C GLN A 458 -24.81 4.46 25.13
N SER A 459 -24.83 3.53 24.18
CA SER A 459 -24.13 3.47 22.87
C SER A 459 -22.64 3.12 22.92
N GLY A 460 -22.20 2.29 23.86
CA GLY A 460 -20.81 1.80 23.91
C GLY A 460 -20.54 0.68 22.92
N GLN A 461 -20.25 0.98 21.67
CA GLN A 461 -19.38 0.12 20.90
C GLN A 461 -17.94 0.48 21.30
N ILE A 462 -17.29 -0.40 22.07
CA ILE A 462 -15.83 -0.47 22.07
C ILE A 462 -15.48 -0.88 20.65
N THR A 463 -15.12 0.10 19.81
CA THR A 463 -14.63 -0.19 18.47
C THR A 463 -13.21 -0.72 18.65
N PHE A 464 -13.06 -2.05 18.74
CA PHE A 464 -11.77 -2.67 18.49
C PHE A 464 -11.32 -2.21 17.11
N GLU A 465 -10.10 -1.70 17.01
CA GLU A 465 -9.50 -1.40 15.71
C GLU A 465 -9.45 -2.70 14.92
N ARG A 466 -10.08 -2.71 13.75
CA ARG A 466 -10.06 -3.86 12.86
C ARG A 466 -8.69 -3.97 12.22
N GLU A 467 -8.10 -5.15 12.24
CA GLU A 467 -6.85 -5.43 11.56
C GLU A 467 -7.10 -5.66 10.06
N LEU A 468 -6.20 -5.15 9.21
CA LEU A 468 -6.24 -5.50 7.80
C LEU A 468 -5.73 -6.93 7.60
N LEU A 469 -6.39 -7.68 6.73
CA LEU A 469 -5.96 -9.02 6.37
C LEU A 469 -4.71 -8.94 5.48
N ILE A 470 -3.60 -9.51 5.95
CA ILE A 470 -2.34 -9.54 5.20
C ILE A 470 -1.94 -11.00 4.97
N PRO A 471 -1.68 -11.43 3.72
CA PRO A 471 -1.17 -12.76 3.43
C PRO A 471 0.22 -12.99 4.04
N ALA A 472 0.54 -14.24 4.36
CA ALA A 472 1.87 -14.59 4.87
C ALA A 472 3.00 -14.31 3.85
N ALA A 473 2.69 -14.40 2.54
CA ALA A 473 3.59 -14.04 1.46
C ALA A 473 2.90 -12.96 0.57
N PRO A 474 2.95 -11.68 0.97
CA PRO A 474 2.27 -10.61 0.26
C PRO A 474 2.99 -10.28 -1.06
N THR A 475 2.22 -9.99 -2.11
CA THR A 475 2.70 -9.42 -3.37
C THR A 475 3.23 -7.99 -3.15
N PRO A 476 3.97 -7.39 -4.11
CA PRO A 476 4.37 -5.97 -4.02
C PRO A 476 3.18 -5.06 -3.74
N ALA A 477 2.07 -5.22 -4.46
CA ALA A 477 0.85 -4.44 -4.25
C ALA A 477 0.28 -4.60 -2.83
N GLN A 478 0.24 -5.82 -2.29
CA GLN A 478 -0.28 -6.09 -0.95
C GLN A 478 0.61 -5.54 0.18
N ARG A 479 1.88 -5.29 -0.09
CA ARG A 479 2.79 -4.64 0.87
C ARG A 479 2.52 -3.14 0.98
N GLU A 480 2.30 -2.47 -0.14
CA GLU A 480 2.07 -1.02 -0.20
C GLU A 480 0.58 -0.66 -0.01
N VAL A 481 -0.31 -1.62 -0.24
CA VAL A 481 -1.76 -1.50 -0.08
C VAL A 481 -2.26 -2.62 0.84
N PRO A 482 -2.03 -2.52 2.16
CA PRO A 482 -2.42 -3.54 3.12
C PRO A 482 -3.91 -3.90 3.01
N GLY A 483 -4.22 -5.19 3.11
CA GLY A 483 -5.58 -5.71 3.01
C GLY A 483 -6.08 -5.97 1.57
N LEU A 484 -5.29 -5.73 0.53
CA LEU A 484 -5.64 -5.95 -0.87
C LEU A 484 -5.78 -7.46 -1.19
N PHE A 485 -6.90 -7.85 -1.88
CA PHE A 485 -7.17 -9.21 -2.36
C PHE A 485 -7.85 -9.24 -3.72
#